data_3a4e96310612df9330f672f9d441dd8c
#
_entry.id   3a4e96310612df9330f672f9d441dd8c
#
_cell.length_a   1.000
_cell.length_b   1.000
_cell.length_c   1.000
_cell.angle_alpha   90.00
_cell.angle_beta   90.00
_cell.angle_gamma   90.00
#
_symmetry.space_group_name_H-M   'P 1'
#
loop_
_entity.id
_entity.type
_entity.pdbx_description
1 polymer ?
#
loop_
_entity_poly.entity_id
_entity_poly.type
_entity_poly.pdbx_seq_one_letter_code
_entity_poly.pdbx_strand_id
1 'polypeptide(L)'
;MHKLLELLFPPKCMLCGQLLGDEEEICGQCRKKILLNTAPPRAEKGAFFDKAAAGLWYETDVRRAVQGLKYREKQHYARPLARVMAYAYTHKLQEDVDVITFVPTNRATLRERGYNQAELLARELSEMLNKPCLPMLEKTRETKPMHGLRPEARRANVLGAYRLCCEVRQVSGKRILVADDILTTGATISECSRMLKMAGADKVFCICAAAARKTSENLEKY
;
A
#
# COMPACT_ATOMS: atom_id res chain seq x y z
N MET A 1 29.07 -8.93 -17.55
CA MET A 1 29.20 -8.57 -16.13
C MET A 1 27.97 -8.97 -15.28
N HIS A 2 26.72 -8.90 -15.78
CA HIS A 2 25.52 -9.34 -15.05
C HIS A 2 25.58 -10.81 -14.59
N LYS A 3 25.89 -11.75 -15.48
CA LYS A 3 25.90 -13.21 -15.15
C LYS A 3 26.86 -13.63 -14.04
N LEU A 4 27.96 -12.92 -13.83
CA LEU A 4 28.93 -13.22 -12.77
C LEU A 4 28.43 -12.73 -11.40
N LEU A 5 27.72 -11.63 -11.35
CA LEU A 5 27.06 -11.11 -10.15
C LEU A 5 25.87 -11.98 -9.74
N GLU A 6 25.13 -12.53 -10.69
CA GLU A 6 24.03 -13.47 -10.44
C GLU A 6 24.52 -14.80 -9.87
N LEU A 7 25.74 -15.23 -10.23
CA LEU A 7 26.35 -16.42 -9.66
C LEU A 7 26.72 -16.24 -8.18
N LEU A 8 27.14 -15.04 -7.78
CA LEU A 8 27.51 -14.72 -6.40
C LEU A 8 26.28 -14.29 -5.55
N PHE A 9 25.29 -13.66 -6.20
CA PHE A 9 24.06 -13.16 -5.58
C PHE A 9 22.83 -13.59 -6.39
N PRO A 10 22.51 -14.89 -6.41
CA PRO A 10 21.39 -15.37 -7.20
C PRO A 10 20.07 -14.74 -6.72
N PRO A 11 19.15 -14.41 -7.64
CA PRO A 11 17.86 -13.83 -7.30
C PRO A 11 17.10 -14.77 -6.35
N LYS A 12 16.44 -14.17 -5.36
CA LYS A 12 15.68 -14.89 -4.35
C LYS A 12 14.23 -14.46 -4.34
N CYS A 13 13.32 -15.42 -4.19
CA CYS A 13 11.92 -15.14 -4.00
C CYS A 13 11.73 -14.16 -2.82
N MET A 14 11.09 -13.01 -3.07
CA MET A 14 10.88 -11.99 -2.06
C MET A 14 10.02 -12.48 -0.87
N LEU A 15 9.21 -13.53 -1.07
CA LEU A 15 8.34 -14.09 -0.04
C LEU A 15 9.05 -15.17 0.79
N CYS A 16 9.53 -16.25 0.16
CA CYS A 16 10.07 -17.39 0.88
C CYS A 16 11.61 -17.44 0.93
N GLY A 17 12.31 -16.60 0.15
CA GLY A 17 13.78 -16.60 0.09
C GLY A 17 14.39 -17.72 -0.76
N GLN A 18 13.59 -18.59 -1.39
CA GLN A 18 14.07 -19.62 -2.30
C GLN A 18 14.78 -19.02 -3.50
N LEU A 19 15.84 -19.64 -3.98
CA LEU A 19 16.53 -19.24 -5.20
C LEU A 19 15.58 -19.29 -6.39
N LEU A 20 15.67 -18.30 -7.26
CA LEU A 20 14.86 -18.14 -8.47
C LEU A 20 15.71 -18.38 -9.72
N GLY A 21 15.07 -18.78 -10.82
CA GLY A 21 15.66 -18.68 -12.17
C GLY A 21 15.65 -17.24 -12.69
N ASP A 22 16.26 -17.07 -13.86
CA ASP A 22 16.70 -15.77 -14.40
C ASP A 22 15.65 -14.68 -14.62
N GLU A 23 14.35 -14.95 -14.51
CA GLU A 23 13.29 -13.95 -14.79
C GLU A 23 12.18 -13.88 -13.73
N GLU A 24 12.32 -14.54 -12.61
CA GLU A 24 11.27 -14.61 -11.61
C GLU A 24 11.54 -13.71 -10.40
N GLU A 25 10.53 -12.99 -9.94
CA GLU A 25 10.56 -12.22 -8.69
C GLU A 25 9.91 -12.99 -7.54
N ILE A 26 9.05 -13.98 -7.87
CA ILE A 26 8.30 -14.82 -6.95
C ILE A 26 8.29 -16.25 -7.48
N CYS A 27 8.71 -17.21 -6.68
CA CYS A 27 8.75 -18.62 -7.08
C CYS A 27 7.34 -19.18 -7.36
N GLY A 28 7.26 -20.24 -8.17
CA GLY A 28 5.97 -20.84 -8.58
C GLY A 28 5.10 -21.29 -7.39
N GLN A 29 5.70 -21.75 -6.27
CA GLN A 29 4.97 -22.12 -5.05
C GLN A 29 4.33 -20.91 -4.39
N CYS A 30 5.08 -19.80 -4.25
CA CYS A 30 4.54 -18.56 -3.69
C CYS A 30 3.50 -17.92 -4.59
N ARG A 31 3.68 -18.00 -5.92
CA ARG A 31 2.68 -17.54 -6.89
C ARG A 31 1.35 -18.26 -6.74
N LYS A 32 1.35 -19.57 -6.56
CA LYS A 32 0.12 -20.35 -6.26
C LYS A 32 -0.51 -19.92 -4.94
N LYS A 33 0.28 -19.71 -3.89
CA LYS A 33 -0.21 -19.21 -2.59
C LYS A 33 -0.85 -17.82 -2.70
N ILE A 34 -0.30 -16.91 -3.51
CA ILE A 34 -0.85 -15.58 -3.77
C ILE A 34 -2.26 -15.68 -4.36
N LEU A 35 -2.45 -16.50 -5.38
CA LEU A 35 -3.75 -16.68 -6.03
C LEU A 35 -4.82 -17.22 -5.07
N LEU A 36 -4.42 -18.02 -4.08
CA LEU A 36 -5.33 -18.63 -3.10
C LEU A 36 -5.57 -17.74 -1.86
N ASN A 37 -4.69 -16.79 -1.58
CA ASN A 37 -4.67 -16.04 -0.32
C ASN A 37 -4.96 -14.54 -0.49
N THR A 38 -5.86 -14.20 -1.38
CA THR A 38 -6.23 -12.82 -1.66
C THR A 38 -7.24 -12.28 -0.65
N ALA A 39 -6.95 -11.11 -0.07
CA ALA A 39 -7.90 -10.43 0.80
C ALA A 39 -9.13 -9.92 0.01
N PRO A 40 -10.37 -10.11 0.49
CA PRO A 40 -11.55 -9.56 -0.18
C PRO A 40 -11.54 -8.03 -0.12
N PRO A 41 -12.21 -7.34 -1.06
CA PRO A 41 -12.41 -5.90 -0.97
C PRO A 41 -13.17 -5.55 0.31
N ARG A 42 -12.85 -4.38 0.88
CA ARG A 42 -13.45 -3.89 2.11
C ARG A 42 -14.17 -2.57 1.87
N ALA A 43 -15.39 -2.48 2.35
CA ALA A 43 -16.06 -1.24 2.67
C ALA A 43 -16.17 -1.17 4.19
N GLU A 44 -15.67 -0.10 4.82
CA GLU A 44 -15.75 0.04 6.29
C GLU A 44 -16.73 1.15 6.63
N LYS A 45 -17.74 0.82 7.47
CA LYS A 45 -18.71 1.79 7.94
C LYS A 45 -17.99 2.94 8.67
N GLY A 46 -18.25 4.17 8.26
CA GLY A 46 -17.60 5.37 8.81
C GLY A 46 -16.18 5.64 8.30
N ALA A 47 -15.70 4.92 7.30
CA ALA A 47 -14.49 5.27 6.56
C ALA A 47 -14.80 6.32 5.46
N PHE A 48 -13.83 7.15 5.13
CA PHE A 48 -13.97 8.17 4.10
C PHE A 48 -13.59 7.68 2.68
N PHE A 49 -13.09 6.45 2.54
CA PHE A 49 -12.90 5.83 1.24
C PHE A 49 -14.15 5.04 0.82
N ASP A 50 -14.42 5.00 -0.47
CA ASP A 50 -15.58 4.30 -1.02
C ASP A 50 -15.37 2.77 -1.02
N LYS A 51 -14.15 2.31 -1.36
CA LYS A 51 -13.79 0.89 -1.41
C LYS A 51 -12.28 0.71 -1.23
N ALA A 52 -11.87 -0.37 -0.59
CA ALA A 52 -10.46 -0.71 -0.45
C ALA A 52 -10.21 -2.17 -0.84
N ALA A 53 -9.07 -2.43 -1.49
CA ALA A 53 -8.61 -3.78 -1.78
C ALA A 53 -7.16 -3.96 -1.34
N ALA A 54 -6.76 -5.21 -1.13
CA ALA A 54 -5.38 -5.56 -0.88
C ALA A 54 -5.00 -6.81 -1.67
N GLY A 55 -3.74 -6.88 -2.06
CA GLY A 55 -3.22 -7.99 -2.81
C GLY A 55 -3.21 -9.29 -2.00
N LEU A 56 -2.63 -9.22 -0.81
CA LEU A 56 -2.33 -10.40 0.02
C LEU A 56 -2.83 -10.24 1.45
N TRP A 57 -2.90 -11.35 2.19
CA TRP A 57 -2.98 -11.30 3.64
C TRP A 57 -1.60 -11.02 4.24
N TYR A 58 -1.56 -10.14 5.26
CA TYR A 58 -0.34 -9.77 5.98
C TYR A 58 0.08 -10.89 6.94
N GLU A 59 0.61 -11.97 6.40
CA GLU A 59 1.08 -13.16 7.11
C GLU A 59 2.60 -13.31 6.96
N THR A 60 3.19 -14.31 7.59
CA THR A 60 4.62 -14.50 7.82
C THR A 60 5.54 -14.08 6.67
N ASP A 61 5.36 -14.66 5.49
CA ASP A 61 6.23 -14.39 4.33
C ASP A 61 5.94 -13.02 3.70
N VAL A 62 4.65 -12.68 3.58
CA VAL A 62 4.21 -11.37 3.08
C VAL A 62 4.65 -10.25 4.02
N ARG A 63 4.53 -10.47 5.34
CA ARG A 63 5.04 -9.53 6.35
C ARG A 63 6.52 -9.25 6.17
N ARG A 64 7.33 -10.30 5.93
CA ARG A 64 8.77 -10.16 5.68
C ARG A 64 9.05 -9.33 4.42
N ALA A 65 8.34 -9.59 3.33
CA ALA A 65 8.49 -8.85 2.07
C ALA A 65 8.12 -7.37 2.21
N VAL A 66 6.95 -7.08 2.79
CA VAL A 66 6.49 -5.70 3.01
C VAL A 66 7.39 -4.95 3.99
N GLN A 67 7.82 -5.60 5.08
CA GLN A 67 8.81 -5.02 5.99
C GLN A 67 10.17 -4.82 5.31
N GLY A 68 10.52 -5.67 4.34
CA GLY A 68 11.73 -5.52 3.53
C GLY A 68 11.80 -4.18 2.82
N LEU A 69 10.67 -3.62 2.37
CA LEU A 69 10.62 -2.28 1.77
C LEU A 69 11.10 -1.15 2.71
N LYS A 70 11.34 -1.40 3.99
CA LYS A 70 11.94 -0.41 4.92
C LYS A 70 13.45 -0.28 4.74
N TYR A 71 14.09 -1.20 4.03
CA TYR A 71 15.53 -1.26 3.83
C TYR A 71 15.89 -0.94 2.38
N ARG A 72 16.89 -0.08 2.18
CA ARG A 72 17.30 0.40 0.84
C ARG A 72 17.66 -0.73 -0.12
N GLU A 73 18.32 -1.76 0.38
CA GLU A 73 18.75 -2.91 -0.43
C GLU A 73 17.58 -3.73 -0.99
N LYS A 74 16.36 -3.50 -0.47
CA LYS A 74 15.16 -4.24 -0.86
C LYS A 74 14.09 -3.40 -1.56
N GLN A 75 14.45 -2.22 -2.05
CA GLN A 75 13.52 -1.39 -2.84
C GLN A 75 12.99 -2.12 -4.08
N HIS A 76 13.77 -3.06 -4.64
CA HIS A 76 13.37 -3.92 -5.75
C HIS A 76 12.12 -4.79 -5.44
N TYR A 77 11.73 -4.94 -4.16
CA TYR A 77 10.47 -5.59 -3.79
C TYR A 77 9.22 -4.75 -4.14
N ALA A 78 9.39 -3.46 -4.46
CA ALA A 78 8.25 -2.60 -4.82
C ALA A 78 7.53 -3.12 -6.07
N ARG A 79 8.27 -3.48 -7.12
CA ARG A 79 7.69 -3.94 -8.39
C ARG A 79 6.87 -5.22 -8.26
N PRO A 80 7.35 -6.33 -7.67
CA PRO A 80 6.54 -7.52 -7.46
C PRO A 80 5.35 -7.31 -6.51
N LEU A 81 5.48 -6.45 -5.49
CA LEU A 81 4.34 -6.10 -4.64
C LEU A 81 3.30 -5.26 -5.39
N ALA A 82 3.75 -4.32 -6.23
CA ALA A 82 2.85 -3.54 -7.08
C ALA A 82 2.11 -4.42 -8.11
N ARG A 83 2.72 -5.49 -8.64
CA ARG A 83 2.02 -6.49 -9.49
C ARG A 83 0.86 -7.15 -8.76
N VAL A 84 1.05 -7.48 -7.48
CA VAL A 84 -0.03 -8.04 -6.65
C VAL A 84 -1.12 -7.00 -6.38
N MET A 85 -0.74 -5.73 -6.19
CA MET A 85 -1.71 -4.63 -6.09
C MET A 85 -2.47 -4.42 -7.40
N ALA A 86 -1.80 -4.45 -8.54
CA ALA A 86 -2.43 -4.34 -9.87
C ALA A 86 -3.43 -5.48 -10.09
N TYR A 87 -3.08 -6.71 -9.72
CA TYR A 87 -4.01 -7.85 -9.74
C TYR A 87 -5.25 -7.59 -8.87
N ALA A 88 -5.06 -7.12 -7.64
CA ALA A 88 -6.17 -6.80 -6.74
C ALA A 88 -7.03 -5.63 -7.26
N TYR A 89 -6.42 -4.63 -7.89
CA TYR A 89 -7.12 -3.55 -8.55
C TYR A 89 -8.03 -4.07 -9.65
N THR A 90 -7.49 -4.85 -10.57
CA THR A 90 -8.22 -5.35 -11.76
C THR A 90 -9.32 -6.34 -11.39
N HIS A 91 -9.08 -7.26 -10.44
CA HIS A 91 -9.99 -8.38 -10.18
C HIS A 91 -10.90 -8.18 -8.97
N LYS A 92 -10.59 -7.25 -8.08
CA LYS A 92 -11.34 -7.06 -6.84
C LYS A 92 -11.91 -5.67 -6.67
N LEU A 93 -11.10 -4.63 -6.91
CA LEU A 93 -11.59 -3.27 -6.83
C LEU A 93 -12.54 -2.98 -7.99
N GLN A 94 -12.13 -3.32 -9.22
CA GLN A 94 -12.92 -3.21 -10.46
C GLN A 94 -13.53 -1.82 -10.66
N GLU A 95 -12.77 -0.80 -10.34
CA GLU A 95 -13.19 0.60 -10.43
C GLU A 95 -12.24 1.33 -11.37
N ASP A 96 -12.76 2.21 -12.21
CA ASP A 96 -11.90 3.08 -12.98
C ASP A 96 -11.47 4.28 -12.14
N VAL A 97 -10.21 4.73 -12.33
CA VAL A 97 -9.63 5.88 -11.60
C VAL A 97 -8.91 6.81 -12.56
N ASP A 98 -8.90 8.10 -12.23
CA ASP A 98 -8.24 9.13 -13.04
C ASP A 98 -6.76 9.27 -12.67
N VAL A 99 -6.43 9.06 -11.38
CA VAL A 99 -5.11 9.35 -10.84
C VAL A 99 -4.82 8.48 -9.62
N ILE A 100 -3.55 8.14 -9.45
CA ILE A 100 -3.02 7.43 -8.28
C ILE A 100 -2.30 8.44 -7.39
N THR A 101 -2.51 8.32 -6.09
CA THR A 101 -1.71 8.99 -5.06
C THR A 101 -1.29 7.97 -4.00
N PHE A 102 -0.56 8.41 -2.99
CA PHE A 102 -0.02 7.51 -1.98
C PHE A 102 -0.08 8.14 -0.59
N VAL A 103 -0.10 7.29 0.43
CA VAL A 103 -0.01 7.73 1.82
C VAL A 103 1.38 8.34 2.07
N PRO A 104 1.46 9.62 2.49
CA PRO A 104 2.76 10.26 2.73
C PRO A 104 3.36 9.79 4.06
N THR A 105 4.68 9.63 4.07
CA THR A 105 5.45 9.41 5.29
C THR A 105 5.87 10.73 5.93
N ASN A 106 6.36 10.71 7.18
CA ASN A 106 6.87 11.90 7.83
C ASN A 106 8.28 12.26 7.34
N ARG A 107 8.68 13.53 7.56
CA ARG A 107 9.99 14.05 7.12
C ARG A 107 11.16 13.35 7.79
N ALA A 108 11.02 12.91 9.05
CA ALA A 108 12.08 12.20 9.77
C ALA A 108 12.34 10.84 9.13
N THR A 109 11.29 10.04 8.89
CA THR A 109 11.39 8.76 8.18
C THR A 109 11.94 8.93 6.77
N LEU A 110 11.52 10.00 6.05
CA LEU A 110 12.03 10.26 4.70
C LEU A 110 13.52 10.58 4.70
N ARG A 111 14.03 11.35 5.70
CA ARG A 111 15.47 11.63 5.84
C ARG A 111 16.26 10.37 6.21
N GLU A 112 15.76 9.57 7.13
CA GLU A 112 16.41 8.34 7.60
C GLU A 112 16.46 7.29 6.50
N ARG A 113 15.32 7.02 5.85
CA ARG A 113 15.15 5.95 4.85
C ARG A 113 15.52 6.39 3.45
N GLY A 114 15.33 7.67 3.12
CA GLY A 114 15.57 8.26 1.80
C GLY A 114 14.42 8.12 0.81
N TYR A 115 13.32 7.45 1.18
CA TYR A 115 12.15 7.23 0.33
C TYR A 115 10.89 6.94 1.13
N ASN A 116 9.74 7.04 0.45
CA ASN A 116 8.44 6.62 0.95
C ASN A 116 8.04 5.28 0.29
N GLN A 117 7.74 4.26 1.08
CA GLN A 117 7.34 2.93 0.61
C GLN A 117 6.07 2.96 -0.24
N ALA A 118 5.04 3.68 0.24
CA ALA A 118 3.79 3.81 -0.48
C ALA A 118 3.97 4.54 -1.82
N GLU A 119 4.91 5.48 -1.91
CA GLU A 119 5.28 6.15 -3.16
C GLU A 119 5.94 5.20 -4.15
N LEU A 120 6.90 4.37 -3.69
CA LEU A 120 7.52 3.37 -4.55
C LEU A 120 6.47 2.41 -5.14
N LEU A 121 5.56 1.91 -4.31
CA LEU A 121 4.47 1.05 -4.74
C LEU A 121 3.53 1.76 -5.72
N ALA A 122 3.17 3.01 -5.45
CA ALA A 122 2.29 3.80 -6.29
C ALA A 122 2.90 4.09 -7.67
N ARG A 123 4.19 4.37 -7.76
CA ARG A 123 4.90 4.61 -9.02
C ARG A 123 4.95 3.37 -9.89
N GLU A 124 5.32 2.22 -9.33
CA GLU A 124 5.28 0.94 -10.04
C GLU A 124 3.86 0.57 -10.51
N LEU A 125 2.87 0.82 -9.65
CA LEU A 125 1.45 0.60 -9.97
C LEU A 125 0.97 1.53 -11.10
N SER A 126 1.42 2.78 -11.09
CA SER A 126 1.14 3.80 -12.12
C SER A 126 1.59 3.35 -13.51
N GLU A 127 2.80 2.79 -13.61
CA GLU A 127 3.31 2.24 -14.87
C GLU A 127 2.44 1.05 -15.35
N MET A 128 2.10 0.13 -14.44
CA MET A 128 1.32 -1.08 -14.77
C MET A 128 -0.11 -0.76 -15.20
N LEU A 129 -0.73 0.26 -14.60
CA LEU A 129 -2.12 0.64 -14.88
C LEU A 129 -2.22 1.75 -15.93
N ASN A 130 -1.11 2.30 -16.39
CA ASN A 130 -1.05 3.46 -17.29
C ASN A 130 -1.91 4.63 -16.77
N LYS A 131 -1.77 4.97 -15.48
CA LYS A 131 -2.48 6.05 -14.80
C LYS A 131 -1.45 6.99 -14.17
N PRO A 132 -1.67 8.33 -14.20
CA PRO A 132 -0.73 9.27 -13.58
C PRO A 132 -0.62 9.06 -12.06
N CYS A 133 0.58 9.22 -11.51
CA CYS A 133 0.84 9.18 -10.08
C CYS A 133 1.30 10.56 -9.60
N LEU A 134 0.55 11.17 -8.68
CA LEU A 134 0.80 12.52 -8.18
C LEU A 134 0.87 12.52 -6.64
N PRO A 135 1.83 13.25 -6.04
CA PRO A 135 1.84 13.51 -4.60
C PRO A 135 0.75 14.54 -4.28
N MET A 136 -0.39 14.10 -3.73
CA MET A 136 -1.51 14.98 -3.40
C MET A 136 -1.58 15.35 -1.93
N LEU A 137 -0.93 14.58 -1.08
CA LEU A 137 -1.01 14.70 0.38
C LEU A 137 0.39 14.81 0.99
N GLU A 138 0.49 15.54 2.08
CA GLU A 138 1.67 15.53 2.94
C GLU A 138 1.28 15.27 4.40
N LYS A 139 2.22 14.68 5.15
CA LYS A 139 2.07 14.46 6.58
C LYS A 139 2.61 15.65 7.34
N THR A 140 1.75 16.32 8.11
CA THR A 140 2.06 17.61 8.76
C THR A 140 2.61 17.47 10.18
N ARG A 141 2.32 16.37 10.86
CA ARG A 141 2.81 16.08 12.21
C ARG A 141 3.22 14.64 12.39
N GLU A 142 4.06 14.38 13.35
CA GLU A 142 4.40 13.03 13.76
C GLU A 142 3.19 12.35 14.43
N THR A 143 3.10 11.06 14.21
CA THR A 143 2.10 10.19 14.83
C THR A 143 2.83 9.10 15.60
N LYS A 144 2.25 8.63 16.71
CA LYS A 144 2.80 7.49 17.45
C LYS A 144 2.85 6.24 16.56
N PRO A 145 3.81 5.33 16.77
CA PRO A 145 3.79 4.03 16.08
C PRO A 145 2.43 3.35 16.23
N MET A 146 1.89 2.84 15.13
CA MET A 146 0.55 2.19 15.12
C MET A 146 0.54 0.83 15.82
N HIS A 147 1.72 0.21 15.98
CA HIS A 147 1.84 -1.08 16.64
C HIS A 147 1.40 -0.98 18.11
N GLY A 148 0.54 -1.91 18.54
CA GLY A 148 0.01 -1.94 19.92
C GLY A 148 -1.13 -0.96 20.22
N LEU A 149 -1.49 -0.04 19.32
CA LEU A 149 -2.65 0.83 19.53
C LEU A 149 -3.96 0.11 19.20
N ARG A 150 -4.99 0.34 20.01
CA ARG A 150 -6.38 -0.08 19.74
C ARG A 150 -6.94 0.68 18.52
N PRO A 151 -7.98 0.17 17.83
CA PRO A 151 -8.54 0.80 16.63
C PRO A 151 -8.93 2.27 16.81
N GLU A 152 -9.59 2.62 17.93
CA GLU A 152 -10.00 3.99 18.27
C GLU A 152 -8.77 4.90 18.45
N ALA A 153 -7.76 4.41 19.17
CA ALA A 153 -6.51 5.13 19.38
C ALA A 153 -5.73 5.35 18.06
N ARG A 154 -5.82 4.42 17.11
CA ARG A 154 -5.24 4.59 15.77
C ARG A 154 -5.95 5.69 14.99
N ARG A 155 -7.28 5.76 15.06
CA ARG A 155 -8.06 6.84 14.41
C ARG A 155 -7.71 8.21 15.01
N ALA A 156 -7.74 8.32 16.34
CA ALA A 156 -7.37 9.54 17.04
C ALA A 156 -5.90 9.97 16.74
N ASN A 157 -4.99 9.01 16.62
CA ASN A 157 -3.59 9.25 16.34
C ASN A 157 -3.33 9.89 14.97
N VAL A 158 -4.15 9.60 13.95
CA VAL A 158 -3.96 10.12 12.59
C VAL A 158 -4.87 11.30 12.25
N LEU A 159 -5.88 11.58 13.05
CA LEU A 159 -6.81 12.68 12.80
C LEU A 159 -6.07 14.01 12.70
N GLY A 160 -6.24 14.73 11.56
CA GLY A 160 -5.56 15.99 11.27
C GLY A 160 -4.04 15.88 11.04
N ALA A 161 -3.52 14.66 10.82
CA ALA A 161 -2.08 14.46 10.57
C ALA A 161 -1.69 14.68 9.11
N TYR A 162 -2.66 14.88 8.21
CA TYR A 162 -2.44 15.03 6.77
C TYR A 162 -3.10 16.30 6.25
N ARG A 163 -2.53 16.87 5.21
CA ARG A 163 -3.13 17.98 4.44
C ARG A 163 -2.89 17.80 2.95
N LEU A 164 -3.69 18.50 2.14
CA LEU A 164 -3.47 18.60 0.70
C LEU A 164 -2.17 19.39 0.43
N CYS A 165 -1.35 18.91 -0.50
CA CYS A 165 -0.11 19.57 -0.94
C CYS A 165 -0.09 19.86 -2.45
N CYS A 166 -1.25 19.70 -3.12
CA CYS A 166 -1.46 20.00 -4.54
C CYS A 166 -2.61 21.00 -4.70
N GLU A 167 -2.83 21.47 -5.91
CA GLU A 167 -3.95 22.35 -6.20
C GLU A 167 -5.28 21.59 -6.16
N VAL A 168 -6.33 22.22 -5.63
CA VAL A 168 -7.68 21.62 -5.52
C VAL A 168 -8.21 21.12 -6.87
N ARG A 169 -7.91 21.81 -7.98
CA ARG A 169 -8.31 21.36 -9.33
C ARG A 169 -7.76 20.00 -9.74
N GLN A 170 -6.64 19.55 -9.13
CA GLN A 170 -6.08 18.24 -9.38
C GLN A 170 -6.84 17.11 -8.65
N VAL A 171 -7.70 17.47 -7.68
CA VAL A 171 -8.48 16.58 -6.84
C VAL A 171 -9.97 16.64 -7.16
N SER A 172 -10.51 17.85 -7.36
CA SER A 172 -11.93 18.09 -7.53
C SER A 172 -12.51 17.34 -8.73
N GLY A 173 -13.59 16.59 -8.49
CA GLY A 173 -14.28 15.76 -9.48
C GLY A 173 -13.54 14.51 -9.90
N LYS A 174 -12.35 14.21 -9.32
CA LYS A 174 -11.54 13.06 -9.70
C LYS A 174 -11.90 11.80 -8.92
N ARG A 175 -11.72 10.67 -9.58
CA ARG A 175 -11.73 9.32 -8.98
C ARG A 175 -10.30 8.95 -8.66
N ILE A 176 -9.96 8.90 -7.39
CA ILE A 176 -8.58 8.82 -6.90
C ILE A 176 -8.31 7.45 -6.28
N LEU A 177 -7.18 6.83 -6.65
CA LEU A 177 -6.66 5.63 -6.01
C LEU A 177 -5.53 5.99 -5.04
N VAL A 178 -5.74 5.71 -3.75
CA VAL A 178 -4.73 5.89 -2.70
C VAL A 178 -3.98 4.58 -2.47
N ALA A 179 -2.67 4.58 -2.67
CA ALA A 179 -1.80 3.43 -2.45
C ALA A 179 -1.15 3.48 -1.06
N ASP A 180 -1.04 2.30 -0.40
CA ASP A 180 -0.28 2.12 0.85
C ASP A 180 0.33 0.71 0.89
N ASP A 181 1.22 0.45 1.84
CA ASP A 181 1.85 -0.86 2.01
C ASP A 181 0.92 -1.86 2.71
N ILE A 182 0.27 -1.47 3.81
CA ILE A 182 -0.54 -2.37 4.65
C ILE A 182 -1.88 -1.75 5.05
N LEU A 183 -2.96 -2.45 4.75
CA LEU A 183 -4.30 -2.16 5.26
C LEU A 183 -4.52 -2.90 6.59
N THR A 184 -4.43 -2.19 7.71
CA THR A 184 -4.77 -2.72 9.04
C THR A 184 -6.21 -2.36 9.42
N THR A 185 -6.41 -1.31 10.19
CA THR A 185 -7.72 -0.74 10.55
C THR A 185 -8.25 0.25 9.51
N GLY A 186 -7.47 0.58 8.47
CA GLY A 186 -7.83 1.61 7.51
C GLY A 186 -7.76 3.05 8.03
N ALA A 187 -7.36 3.28 9.28
CA ALA A 187 -7.39 4.61 9.89
C ALA A 187 -6.56 5.64 9.11
N THR A 188 -5.33 5.30 8.72
CA THR A 188 -4.44 6.17 7.93
C THR A 188 -5.05 6.50 6.57
N ILE A 189 -5.46 5.48 5.83
CA ILE A 189 -6.08 5.62 4.51
C ILE A 189 -7.39 6.41 4.60
N SER A 190 -8.21 6.16 5.62
CA SER A 190 -9.46 6.89 5.85
C SER A 190 -9.21 8.38 6.08
N GLU A 191 -8.19 8.76 6.86
CA GLU A 191 -7.86 10.16 7.08
C GLU A 191 -7.30 10.82 5.81
N CYS A 192 -6.44 10.13 5.05
CA CYS A 192 -6.01 10.60 3.73
C CYS A 192 -7.20 10.79 2.78
N SER A 193 -8.13 9.83 2.75
CA SER A 193 -9.34 9.91 1.94
C SER A 193 -10.26 11.06 2.36
N ARG A 194 -10.36 11.32 3.67
CA ARG A 194 -11.11 12.47 4.18
C ARG A 194 -10.59 13.79 3.62
N MET A 195 -9.28 13.98 3.58
CA MET A 195 -8.66 15.18 3.00
C MET A 195 -8.96 15.33 1.52
N LEU A 196 -8.90 14.22 0.75
CA LEU A 196 -9.24 14.23 -0.67
C LEU A 196 -10.73 14.51 -0.91
N LYS A 197 -11.63 13.91 -0.12
CA LYS A 197 -13.07 14.17 -0.19
C LYS A 197 -13.40 15.63 0.15
N MET A 198 -12.75 16.21 1.16
CA MET A 198 -12.89 17.62 1.51
C MET A 198 -12.41 18.56 0.38
N ALA A 199 -11.45 18.14 -0.43
CA ALA A 199 -10.98 18.85 -1.61
C ALA A 199 -11.85 18.60 -2.86
N GLY A 200 -12.97 17.88 -2.73
CA GLY A 200 -13.95 17.66 -3.79
C GLY A 200 -13.71 16.43 -4.65
N ALA A 201 -12.92 15.43 -4.21
CA ALA A 201 -12.81 14.16 -4.92
C ALA A 201 -14.18 13.49 -5.07
N ASP A 202 -14.51 13.03 -6.29
CA ASP A 202 -15.76 12.29 -6.56
C ASP A 202 -15.74 10.95 -5.83
N LYS A 203 -14.73 10.12 -6.10
CA LYS A 203 -14.54 8.83 -5.46
C LYS A 203 -13.10 8.69 -4.95
N VAL A 204 -12.95 8.00 -3.81
CA VAL A 204 -11.64 7.64 -3.27
C VAL A 204 -11.60 6.15 -3.02
N PHE A 205 -10.75 5.47 -3.78
CA PHE A 205 -10.47 4.05 -3.65
C PHE A 205 -9.10 3.84 -3.02
N CYS A 206 -8.91 2.69 -2.39
CA CYS A 206 -7.65 2.38 -1.73
C CYS A 206 -7.12 1.03 -2.18
N ILE A 207 -5.81 0.95 -2.36
CA ILE A 207 -5.11 -0.28 -2.73
C ILE A 207 -3.86 -0.46 -1.87
N CYS A 208 -3.71 -1.65 -1.28
CA CYS A 208 -2.54 -1.98 -0.47
C CYS A 208 -1.88 -3.28 -0.95
N ALA A 209 -0.58 -3.43 -0.69
CA ALA A 209 0.11 -4.67 -0.96
C ALA A 209 -0.43 -5.81 -0.08
N ALA A 210 -0.71 -5.52 1.19
CA ALA A 210 -1.23 -6.51 2.12
C ALA A 210 -2.33 -5.96 3.04
N ALA A 211 -3.19 -6.85 3.55
CA ALA A 211 -4.19 -6.55 4.58
C ALA A 211 -4.04 -7.46 5.80
N ALA A 212 -4.16 -6.89 6.99
CA ALA A 212 -4.26 -7.66 8.21
C ALA A 212 -5.62 -8.40 8.28
N ARG A 213 -5.63 -9.65 8.74
CA ARG A 213 -6.90 -10.35 9.05
C ARG A 213 -7.58 -9.65 10.22
N LYS A 214 -8.90 -9.52 10.14
CA LYS A 214 -9.70 -9.20 11.33
C LYS A 214 -9.78 -10.50 12.15
N THR A 215 -9.11 -10.56 13.29
CA THR A 215 -9.28 -11.66 14.24
C THR A 215 -10.58 -11.49 14.99
N SER A 216 -11.22 -12.60 15.39
CA SER A 216 -12.49 -12.61 16.15
C SER A 216 -12.42 -11.77 17.44
N GLU A 217 -11.27 -11.66 18.09
CA GLU A 217 -11.04 -10.74 19.22
C GLU A 217 -11.26 -9.26 18.89
N ASN A 218 -11.24 -8.89 17.61
CA ASN A 218 -11.52 -7.53 17.13
C ASN A 218 -12.98 -7.35 16.69
N LEU A 219 -13.81 -8.41 16.64
CA LEU A 219 -15.22 -8.35 16.23
C LEU A 219 -16.17 -8.20 17.43
N GLU A 220 -15.77 -8.62 18.63
CA GLU A 220 -16.61 -8.56 19.84
C GLU A 220 -16.60 -7.20 20.57
N LYS A 221 -15.98 -6.19 19.99
CA LYS A 221 -15.86 -4.83 20.57
C LYS A 221 -16.49 -3.72 19.70
N TYR A 222 -17.55 -4.07 18.94
CA TYR A 222 -18.35 -3.09 18.23
C TYR A 222 -19.84 -3.26 18.53
#